data_1bf07064a1d05ceb102eff85473f2678
#
_entry.id   1bf07064a1d05ceb102eff85473f2678
#
_cell.length_a   1.000
_cell.length_b   1.000
_cell.length_c   1.000
_cell.angle_alpha   90.00
_cell.angle_beta   90.00
_cell.angle_gamma   90.00
#
_symmetry.space_group_name_H-M   'P 1'
#
loop_
_entity.id
_entity.type
_entity.pdbx_description
1 polymer ?
#
loop_
_entity_poly.entity_id
_entity_poly.type
_entity_poly.pdbx_seq_one_letter_code
_entity_poly.pdbx_strand_id
1 'polypeptide(L)'
;MPAPVYLGDEVTAAGYRLAGVQSAVPPIGGEAAALQEARAKAPLVLVAPAVAARIDVHLLREALAALAPLVVIVPDTQDAVPRPDLAARLRGQLGLPA
;
A
#
# COMPACT_ATOMS: atom_id res chain seq x y z
N MET A 1 -1.29 6.37 18.71
CA MET A 1 -1.82 6.34 17.34
C MET A 1 -1.62 4.98 16.71
N PRO A 2 -2.62 4.42 16.03
CA PRO A 2 -2.41 3.17 15.30
C PRO A 2 -1.39 3.38 14.19
N ALA A 3 -0.52 2.41 14.00
CA ALA A 3 0.47 2.45 12.94
C ALA A 3 -0.19 2.22 11.58
N PRO A 4 0.34 2.78 10.49
CA PRO A 4 -0.07 2.39 9.15
C PRO A 4 0.26 0.92 8.90
N VAL A 5 -0.46 0.30 7.96
CA VAL A 5 -0.28 -1.11 7.60
C VAL A 5 0.13 -1.21 6.14
N TYR A 6 1.16 -2.00 5.86
CA TYR A 6 1.56 -2.35 4.51
C TYR A 6 1.12 -3.79 4.19
N LEU A 7 0.54 -3.99 3.02
CA LEU A 7 0.16 -5.30 2.50
C LEU A 7 0.94 -5.57 1.22
N GLY A 8 1.82 -6.56 1.23
CA GLY A 8 2.63 -6.85 0.07
C GLY A 8 3.61 -7.99 0.29
N ASP A 9 4.71 -7.98 -0.45
CA ASP A 9 5.74 -9.01 -0.38
C ASP A 9 6.60 -8.89 0.87
N GLU A 10 7.25 -10.00 1.25
CA GLU A 10 8.03 -10.07 2.48
C GLU A 10 9.26 -9.15 2.47
N VAL A 11 9.91 -9.00 1.33
CA VAL A 11 11.12 -8.17 1.24
C VAL A 11 10.79 -6.70 1.50
N THR A 12 9.77 -6.19 0.83
CA THR A 12 9.31 -4.81 1.03
C THR A 12 8.70 -4.62 2.41
N ALA A 13 7.96 -5.62 2.90
CA ALA A 13 7.39 -5.61 4.24
C ALA A 13 8.46 -5.47 5.32
N ALA A 14 9.58 -6.16 5.18
CA ALA A 14 10.70 -6.05 6.12
C ALA A 14 11.24 -4.62 6.19
N GLY A 15 11.36 -3.94 5.05
CA GLY A 15 11.78 -2.54 5.00
C GLY A 15 10.79 -1.62 5.72
N TYR A 16 9.50 -1.81 5.50
CA TYR A 16 8.47 -1.01 6.18
C TYR A 16 8.45 -1.25 7.68
N ARG A 17 8.68 -2.50 8.14
CA ARG A 17 8.76 -2.78 9.58
C ARG A 17 9.88 -2.01 10.25
N LEU A 18 11.02 -1.87 9.58
CA LEU A 18 12.12 -1.06 10.10
C LEU A 18 11.74 0.41 10.26
N ALA A 19 10.82 0.89 9.45
CA ALA A 19 10.32 2.28 9.52
C ALA A 19 9.15 2.45 10.50
N GLY A 20 8.75 1.41 11.20
CA GLY A 20 7.65 1.47 12.17
C GLY A 20 6.26 1.18 11.58
N VAL A 21 6.19 0.73 10.34
CA VAL A 21 4.94 0.35 9.68
C VAL A 21 4.65 -1.13 9.99
N GLN A 22 3.44 -1.43 10.42
CA GLN A 22 3.02 -2.82 10.52
C GLN A 22 2.83 -3.38 9.11
N SER A 23 3.19 -4.63 8.90
CA SER A 23 3.09 -5.22 7.58
C SER A 23 2.63 -6.66 7.63
N ALA A 24 1.94 -7.07 6.59
CA ALA A 24 1.47 -8.43 6.41
C ALA A 24 1.66 -8.87 4.96
N VAL A 25 1.88 -10.15 4.78
CA VAL A 25 1.94 -10.77 3.45
C VAL A 25 0.66 -11.59 3.31
N PRO A 26 -0.37 -11.07 2.61
CA PRO A 26 -1.62 -11.82 2.49
C PRO A 26 -1.40 -13.10 1.67
N PRO A 27 -2.05 -14.19 2.07
CA PRO A 27 -2.01 -15.41 1.25
C PRO A 27 -2.76 -15.19 -0.07
N ILE A 28 -2.40 -15.97 -1.08
CA ILE A 28 -3.11 -15.94 -2.36
C ILE A 28 -4.58 -16.31 -2.11
N GLY A 29 -5.49 -15.45 -2.57
CA GLY A 29 -6.92 -15.57 -2.32
C GLY A 29 -7.40 -14.88 -1.04
N GLY A 30 -6.49 -14.43 -0.17
CA GLY A 30 -6.83 -13.73 1.06
C GLY A 30 -6.59 -12.23 1.02
N GLU A 31 -6.30 -11.68 -0.13
CA GLU A 31 -5.93 -10.25 -0.26
C GLU A 31 -7.08 -9.31 0.11
N ALA A 32 -8.29 -9.62 -0.33
CA ALA A 32 -9.46 -8.79 -0.02
C ALA A 32 -9.76 -8.78 1.48
N ALA A 33 -9.68 -9.95 2.12
CA ALA A 33 -9.89 -10.06 3.57
C ALA A 33 -8.81 -9.30 4.34
N ALA A 34 -7.56 -9.39 3.88
CA ALA A 34 -6.44 -8.67 4.50
C ALA A 34 -6.62 -7.16 4.39
N LEU A 35 -7.10 -6.67 3.24
CA LEU A 35 -7.39 -5.25 3.05
C LEU A 35 -8.49 -4.79 4.01
N GLN A 36 -9.58 -5.50 4.12
CA GLN A 36 -10.67 -5.12 5.01
C GLN A 36 -10.25 -5.15 6.48
N GLU A 37 -9.46 -6.13 6.88
CA GLU A 37 -8.91 -6.18 8.23
C GLU A 37 -7.99 -4.99 8.52
N ALA A 38 -7.12 -4.66 7.58
CA ALA A 38 -6.22 -3.51 7.74
C ALA A 38 -7.00 -2.19 7.83
N ARG A 39 -8.04 -2.03 7.01
CA ARG A 39 -8.90 -0.84 7.04
C ARG A 39 -9.62 -0.66 8.38
N ALA A 40 -9.93 -1.76 9.06
CA ALA A 40 -10.57 -1.70 10.37
C ALA A 40 -9.61 -1.27 11.49
N LYS A 41 -8.31 -1.43 11.29
CA LYS A 41 -7.30 -1.23 12.33
C LYS A 41 -6.44 0.02 12.14
N ALA A 42 -6.22 0.44 10.90
CA ALA A 42 -5.22 1.45 10.60
C ALA A 42 -5.82 2.65 9.87
N PRO A 43 -5.32 3.86 10.13
CA PRO A 43 -5.78 5.06 9.43
C PRO A 43 -5.20 5.17 8.01
N LEU A 44 -4.13 4.44 7.72
CA LEU A 44 -3.46 4.41 6.43
C LEU A 44 -3.08 2.97 6.09
N VAL A 45 -3.48 2.54 4.89
CA VAL A 45 -3.14 1.21 4.38
C VAL A 45 -2.37 1.38 3.08
N LEU A 46 -1.19 0.81 3.03
CA LEU A 46 -0.32 0.81 1.85
C LEU A 46 -0.42 -0.56 1.19
N VAL A 47 -0.74 -0.61 -0.09
CA VAL A 47 -1.00 -1.87 -0.80
C VAL A 47 -0.04 -2.00 -1.98
N ALA A 48 0.68 -3.13 -2.05
CA ALA A 48 1.53 -3.41 -3.19
C ALA A 48 0.70 -3.64 -4.46
N PRO A 49 1.22 -3.30 -5.64
CA PRO A 49 0.49 -3.50 -6.89
C PRO A 49 0.07 -4.94 -7.13
N ALA A 50 0.90 -5.91 -6.77
CA ALA A 50 0.58 -7.33 -6.94
C ALA A 50 -0.60 -7.76 -6.06
N VAL A 51 -0.72 -7.21 -4.86
CA VAL A 51 -1.86 -7.46 -3.98
C VAL A 51 -3.12 -6.78 -4.54
N ALA A 52 -3.00 -5.52 -4.94
CA ALA A 52 -4.11 -4.77 -5.51
C ALA A 52 -4.68 -5.47 -6.76
N ALA A 53 -3.83 -6.05 -7.59
CA ALA A 53 -4.24 -6.74 -8.81
C ALA A 53 -5.09 -8.00 -8.52
N ARG A 54 -5.02 -8.55 -7.33
CA ARG A 54 -5.77 -9.74 -6.92
C ARG A 54 -7.05 -9.42 -6.14
N ILE A 55 -7.31 -8.16 -5.88
CA ILE A 55 -8.53 -7.72 -5.19
C ILE A 55 -9.59 -7.41 -6.22
N ASP A 56 -10.85 -7.74 -5.92
CA ASP A 56 -11.96 -7.38 -6.77
C ASP A 56 -11.96 -5.89 -7.07
N VAL A 57 -12.13 -5.54 -8.34
CA VAL A 57 -12.00 -4.15 -8.80
C VAL A 57 -12.99 -3.22 -8.11
N HIS A 58 -14.20 -3.68 -7.81
CA HIS A 58 -15.22 -2.85 -7.15
C HIS A 58 -14.85 -2.57 -5.71
N LEU A 59 -14.37 -3.58 -5.01
CA LEU A 59 -13.89 -3.42 -3.63
C LEU A 59 -12.68 -2.49 -3.58
N LEU A 60 -11.73 -2.67 -4.49
CA LEU A 60 -10.53 -1.84 -4.53
C LEU A 60 -10.88 -0.38 -4.83
N ARG A 61 -11.77 -0.13 -5.78
CA ARG A 61 -12.20 1.24 -6.10
C ARG A 61 -12.88 1.91 -4.92
N GLU A 62 -13.75 1.19 -4.22
CA GLU A 62 -14.39 1.70 -3.01
C GLU A 62 -13.33 2.08 -1.96
N ALA A 63 -12.36 1.19 -1.74
CA ALA A 63 -11.31 1.44 -0.77
C ALA A 63 -10.44 2.65 -1.13
N LEU A 64 -10.08 2.78 -2.41
CA LEU A 64 -9.26 3.90 -2.88
C LEU A 64 -10.01 5.23 -2.85
N ALA A 65 -11.33 5.21 -3.01
CA ALA A 65 -12.16 6.40 -2.97
C ALA A 65 -12.46 6.87 -1.54
N ALA A 66 -12.37 5.99 -0.55
CA ALA A 66 -12.64 6.34 0.83
C ALA A 66 -11.53 7.23 1.39
N LEU A 67 -11.92 8.27 2.12
CA LEU A 67 -10.96 9.20 2.73
C LEU A 67 -10.49 8.73 4.11
N ALA A 68 -11.23 7.82 4.74
CA ALA A 68 -10.87 7.27 6.04
C ALA A 68 -11.40 5.84 6.16
N PRO A 69 -10.54 4.83 6.33
CA PRO A 69 -9.07 4.93 6.27
C PRO A 69 -8.56 5.22 4.85
N LEU A 70 -7.43 5.88 4.75
CA LEU A 70 -6.81 6.15 3.46
C LEU A 70 -6.10 4.91 2.95
N VAL A 71 -6.38 4.51 1.71
CA VAL A 71 -5.73 3.36 1.05
C VAL A 71 -4.95 3.87 -0.15
N VAL A 72 -3.69 3.49 -0.25
CA VAL A 72 -2.78 3.93 -1.30
C VAL A 72 -2.07 2.73 -1.89
N ILE A 73 -2.06 2.63 -3.22
CA ILE A 73 -1.23 1.64 -3.91
C ILE A 73 0.19 2.22 -4.02
N VAL A 74 1.16 1.52 -3.44
CA VAL A 74 2.56 1.96 -3.45
C VAL A 74 3.37 1.17 -4.48
N PRO A 75 4.39 1.78 -5.07
CA PRO A 75 5.25 1.06 -6.02
C PRO A 75 5.95 -0.12 -5.37
N ASP A 76 6.09 -1.20 -6.14
CA ASP A 76 6.85 -2.36 -5.71
C ASP A 76 8.34 -2.09 -5.92
N THR A 77 9.13 -2.27 -4.87
CA THR A 77 10.58 -2.09 -4.94
C THR A 77 11.28 -3.19 -5.75
N GLN A 78 10.63 -4.33 -5.96
CA GLN A 78 11.18 -5.42 -6.76
C GLN A 78 11.02 -5.17 -8.26
N ASP A 79 10.04 -4.39 -8.66
CA ASP A 79 9.93 -3.87 -10.03
C ASP A 79 10.77 -2.62 -10.22
N ALA A 80 11.66 -2.37 -9.31
CA ALA A 80 12.44 -1.15 -9.25
C ALA A 80 13.51 -1.10 -10.32
N VAL A 81 13.07 -0.93 -11.53
CA VAL A 81 13.80 -0.05 -12.41
C VAL A 81 13.60 1.35 -11.82
N PRO A 82 14.67 2.02 -11.37
CA PRO A 82 14.53 3.39 -10.91
C PRO A 82 13.89 4.20 -12.02
N ARG A 83 12.68 4.67 -11.77
CA ARG A 83 12.00 5.58 -12.70
C ARG A 83 12.10 6.97 -12.10
N PRO A 84 13.06 7.77 -12.55
CA PRO A 84 13.20 9.14 -12.03
C PRO A 84 11.92 9.95 -12.14
N ASP A 85 11.15 9.71 -13.21
CA ASP A 85 9.86 10.35 -13.43
C ASP A 85 8.80 9.95 -12.40
N LEU A 86 8.84 8.72 -11.86
CA LEU A 86 7.91 8.34 -10.80
C LEU A 86 8.21 9.08 -9.50
N ALA A 87 9.48 9.19 -9.15
CA ALA A 87 9.90 9.96 -7.98
C ALA A 87 9.50 11.43 -8.10
N ALA A 88 9.66 12.01 -9.30
CA ALA A 88 9.25 13.39 -9.57
C ALA A 88 7.73 13.56 -9.44
N ARG A 89 6.95 12.60 -9.95
CA ARG A 89 5.49 12.61 -9.82
C ARG A 89 5.04 12.56 -8.38
N LEU A 90 5.64 11.66 -7.60
CA LEU A 90 5.29 11.54 -6.18
C LEU A 90 5.60 12.81 -5.41
N ARG A 91 6.76 13.42 -5.68
CA ARG A 91 7.11 14.70 -5.06
C ARG A 91 6.12 15.79 -5.45
N GLY A 92 5.73 15.85 -6.72
CA GLY A 92 4.74 16.82 -7.20
C GLY A 92 3.39 16.64 -6.51
N GLN A 93 2.91 15.42 -6.37
CA GLN A 93 1.65 15.13 -5.69
C GLN A 93 1.69 15.45 -4.20
N LEU A 94 2.85 15.30 -3.58
CA LEU A 94 3.04 15.62 -2.16
C LEU A 94 3.37 17.09 -1.92
N GLY A 95 3.50 17.90 -2.99
CA GLY A 95 3.88 19.30 -2.86
C GLY A 95 5.33 19.52 -2.47
N LEU A 96 6.19 18.52 -2.66
CA LEU A 96 7.60 18.62 -2.34
C LEU A 96 8.40 19.17 -3.52
N PRO A 97 9.50 19.90 -3.26
CA PRO A 97 10.35 20.38 -4.36
C PRO A 97 10.95 19.21 -5.14
N ALA A 98 11.03 19.40 -6.44
CA ALA A 98 11.59 18.40 -7.35
C ALA A 98 13.11 18.26 -7.14
#